data_01d560022ead6e2df7cb80bd6a64355e
#
_entry.id   01d560022ead6e2df7cb80bd6a64355e
#
_cell.length_a   1.000
_cell.length_b   1.000
_cell.length_c   1.000
_cell.angle_alpha   90.00
_cell.angle_beta   90.00
_cell.angle_gamma   90.00
#
_symmetry.space_group_name_H-M   'P 1'
#
loop_
_entity.id
_entity.type
_entity.pdbx_description
1 polymer ?
#
loop_
_entity_poly.entity_id
_entity_poly.type
_entity_poly.pdbx_seq_one_letter_code
_entity_poly.pdbx_strand_id
1 'polypeptide(L)'
;MLEDIIRLLHEGKHSLVVSNGEVRTFDRRGVADLYALLREDSDFLKGASVADKVVGKAAAALMILGEVGELHADVVSRPALDLFADSGVRVSYGTAVPHIINRTKTGWCPLETCCRYCLTPQDCLVRIEEFITLPVSYTHLTLPTNS
;
A
#
# COMPACT_ATOMS: atom_id res chain seq x y z
N MET A 1 -14.36 -15.59 -1.39
CA MET A 1 -14.36 -14.11 -1.37
C MET A 1 -13.09 -13.51 -1.95
N LEU A 2 -11.94 -13.96 -1.49
CA LEU A 2 -10.67 -13.43 -2.02
C LEU A 2 -10.53 -13.68 -3.52
N GLU A 3 -10.90 -14.87 -3.97
CA GLU A 3 -10.82 -15.19 -5.39
C GLU A 3 -11.70 -14.28 -6.24
N ASP A 4 -12.86 -13.89 -5.73
CA ASP A 4 -13.76 -13.01 -6.45
C ASP A 4 -13.16 -11.63 -6.64
N ILE A 5 -12.52 -11.09 -5.60
CA ILE A 5 -11.93 -9.75 -5.73
C ILE A 5 -10.65 -9.77 -6.54
N ILE A 6 -9.90 -10.88 -6.53
CA ILE A 6 -8.75 -11.02 -7.41
C ILE A 6 -9.20 -10.97 -8.88
N ARG A 7 -10.27 -11.70 -9.19
CA ARG A 7 -10.83 -11.68 -10.54
C ARG A 7 -11.27 -10.27 -10.91
N LEU A 8 -11.96 -9.59 -10.01
CA LEU A 8 -12.42 -8.23 -10.26
C LEU A 8 -11.26 -7.29 -10.50
N LEU A 9 -10.18 -7.45 -9.74
CA LEU A 9 -8.97 -6.66 -9.92
C LEU A 9 -8.44 -6.78 -11.33
N HIS A 10 -8.35 -8.02 -11.84
CA HIS A 10 -7.77 -8.27 -13.15
C HIS A 10 -8.72 -7.91 -14.29
N GLU A 11 -9.97 -8.36 -14.20
CA GLU A 11 -10.94 -8.14 -15.28
C GLU A 11 -11.36 -6.67 -15.37
N GLY A 12 -11.49 -6.01 -14.22
CA GLY A 12 -11.87 -4.61 -14.18
C GLY A 12 -10.70 -3.66 -14.35
N LYS A 13 -9.47 -4.19 -14.39
CA LYS A 13 -8.25 -3.39 -14.53
C LYS A 13 -8.11 -2.35 -13.43
N HIS A 14 -8.55 -2.73 -12.23
CA HIS A 14 -8.40 -1.86 -11.05
C HIS A 14 -7.01 -1.98 -10.46
N SER A 15 -6.62 -1.01 -9.67
CA SER A 15 -5.34 -1.08 -8.95
C SER A 15 -5.52 -1.71 -7.58
N LEU A 16 -6.71 -1.58 -6.99
CA LEU A 16 -7.00 -2.04 -5.63
C LEU A 16 -8.46 -2.40 -5.53
N VAL A 17 -8.75 -3.52 -4.88
CA VAL A 17 -10.13 -3.92 -4.56
C VAL A 17 -10.17 -4.31 -3.09
N VAL A 18 -11.14 -3.78 -2.36
CA VAL A 18 -11.32 -4.06 -0.94
C VAL A 18 -12.75 -4.56 -0.72
N SER A 19 -12.88 -5.67 0.00
CA SER A 19 -14.19 -6.27 0.29
C SER A 19 -14.36 -6.46 1.78
N ASN A 20 -15.42 -5.88 2.32
CA ASN A 20 -15.79 -6.07 3.72
C ASN A 20 -17.30 -5.79 3.85
N GLY A 21 -18.10 -6.76 3.45
CA GLY A 21 -19.57 -6.58 3.38
C GLY A 21 -19.98 -5.99 2.05
N GLU A 22 -19.26 -4.98 1.58
CA GLU A 22 -19.43 -4.45 0.24
C GLU A 22 -18.09 -4.47 -0.45
N VAL A 23 -18.09 -4.29 -1.76
CA VAL A 23 -16.85 -4.28 -2.55
C VAL A 23 -16.62 -2.87 -3.06
N ARG A 24 -15.40 -2.35 -2.81
CA ARG A 24 -14.99 -1.04 -3.32
C ARG A 24 -13.79 -1.24 -4.22
N THR A 25 -13.78 -0.56 -5.36
CA THR A 25 -12.71 -0.64 -6.34
C THR A 25 -12.05 0.72 -6.48
N PHE A 26 -10.74 0.69 -6.72
CA PHE A 26 -9.93 1.91 -6.81
C PHE A 26 -8.98 1.79 -7.98
N ASP A 27 -8.74 2.90 -8.65
CA ASP A 27 -7.94 2.91 -9.88
C ASP A 27 -6.71 3.80 -9.78
N ARG A 28 -6.53 4.52 -8.68
CA ARG A 28 -5.38 5.39 -8.52
C ARG A 28 -4.13 4.60 -8.17
N ARG A 29 -2.98 5.14 -8.51
CA ARG A 29 -1.71 4.53 -8.18
C ARG A 29 -1.28 4.92 -6.77
N GLY A 30 -0.39 4.11 -6.22
CA GLY A 30 0.19 4.37 -4.92
C GLY A 30 -0.74 3.99 -3.78
N VAL A 31 -0.59 4.68 -2.67
CA VAL A 31 -1.29 4.30 -1.44
C VAL A 31 -2.37 5.29 -1.04
N ALA A 32 -2.70 6.26 -1.90
CA ALA A 32 -3.64 7.31 -1.54
C ALA A 32 -5.00 6.76 -1.12
N ASP A 33 -5.50 5.75 -1.83
CA ASP A 33 -6.80 5.18 -1.51
C ASP A 33 -6.78 4.40 -0.20
N LEU A 34 -5.71 3.63 0.04
CA LEU A 34 -5.55 2.93 1.30
C LEU A 34 -5.43 3.90 2.47
N TYR A 35 -4.67 4.97 2.26
CA TYR A 35 -4.49 5.98 3.30
C TYR A 35 -5.83 6.66 3.62
N ALA A 36 -6.61 7.00 2.60
CA ALA A 36 -7.92 7.61 2.79
C ALA A 36 -8.83 6.68 3.59
N LEU A 37 -8.86 5.40 3.26
CA LEU A 37 -9.65 4.43 3.99
C LEU A 37 -9.21 4.32 5.45
N LEU A 38 -7.90 4.30 5.68
CA LEU A 38 -7.38 4.20 7.04
C LEU A 38 -7.79 5.41 7.90
N ARG A 39 -7.76 6.60 7.30
CA ARG A 39 -8.06 7.84 8.03
C ARG A 39 -9.56 8.07 8.20
N GLU A 40 -10.34 7.72 7.19
CA GLU A 40 -11.76 8.11 7.14
C GLU A 40 -12.71 6.96 7.40
N ASP A 41 -12.28 5.73 7.16
CA ASP A 41 -13.17 4.58 7.29
C ASP A 41 -12.35 3.33 7.63
N SER A 42 -11.61 3.41 8.73
CA SER A 42 -10.73 2.31 9.13
C SER A 42 -11.50 1.02 9.42
N ASP A 43 -12.76 1.12 9.84
CA ASP A 43 -13.57 -0.06 10.10
C ASP A 43 -13.81 -0.88 8.84
N PHE A 44 -13.81 -0.24 7.67
CA PHE A 44 -13.95 -0.96 6.42
C PHE A 44 -12.74 -1.82 6.11
N LEU A 45 -11.56 -1.41 6.56
CA LEU A 45 -10.34 -2.20 6.38
C LEU A 45 -10.25 -3.35 7.37
N LYS A 46 -10.83 -3.19 8.55
CA LYS A 46 -10.67 -4.17 9.62
C LYS A 46 -11.29 -5.50 9.23
N GLY A 47 -10.48 -6.54 9.16
CA GLY A 47 -10.91 -7.87 8.77
C GLY A 47 -11.21 -8.03 7.29
N ALA A 48 -10.94 -7.01 6.48
CA ALA A 48 -11.27 -7.01 5.05
C ALA A 48 -10.43 -7.99 4.24
N SER A 49 -10.95 -8.33 3.07
CA SER A 49 -10.20 -9.04 2.03
C SER A 49 -9.75 -8.02 1.01
N VAL A 50 -8.48 -8.03 0.64
CA VAL A 50 -7.89 -7.03 -0.24
C VAL A 50 -7.17 -7.70 -1.40
N ALA A 51 -7.37 -7.18 -2.60
CA ALA A 51 -6.58 -7.56 -3.77
C ALA A 51 -5.92 -6.29 -4.31
N ASP A 52 -4.60 -6.33 -4.50
CA ASP A 52 -3.83 -5.17 -4.93
C ASP A 52 -2.84 -5.61 -5.99
N LYS A 53 -2.61 -4.79 -7.00
CA LYS A 53 -1.66 -5.13 -8.04
C LYS A 53 -0.22 -5.13 -7.53
N VAL A 54 0.15 -4.08 -6.80
CA VAL A 54 1.54 -3.89 -6.37
C VAL A 54 1.54 -3.45 -4.92
N VAL A 55 2.20 -4.21 -4.06
CA VAL A 55 2.26 -3.90 -2.63
C VAL A 55 3.72 -3.72 -2.22
N GLY A 56 4.07 -2.49 -1.87
CA GLY A 56 5.35 -2.18 -1.27
C GLY A 56 5.20 -2.03 0.23
N LYS A 57 6.27 -1.64 0.87
CA LYS A 57 6.31 -1.52 2.32
C LYS A 57 5.30 -0.51 2.85
N ALA A 58 5.08 0.60 2.12
CA ALA A 58 4.12 1.62 2.52
C ALA A 58 2.70 1.06 2.55
N ALA A 59 2.30 0.38 1.46
CA ALA A 59 0.98 -0.23 1.41
C ALA A 59 0.81 -1.29 2.50
N ALA A 60 1.86 -2.09 2.72
CA ALA A 60 1.84 -3.11 3.77
C ALA A 60 1.59 -2.48 5.14
N ALA A 61 2.26 -1.37 5.43
CA ALA A 61 2.09 -0.68 6.69
C ALA A 61 0.64 -0.22 6.89
N LEU A 62 0.04 0.36 5.86
CA LEU A 62 -1.34 0.81 5.95
C LEU A 62 -2.31 -0.35 6.15
N MET A 63 -2.08 -1.47 5.48
CA MET A 63 -2.92 -2.64 5.63
C MET A 63 -2.81 -3.24 7.03
N ILE A 64 -1.61 -3.27 7.60
CA ILE A 64 -1.40 -3.77 8.95
C ILE A 64 -2.09 -2.87 9.96
N LEU A 65 -1.92 -1.57 9.83
CA LEU A 65 -2.56 -0.61 10.74
C LEU A 65 -4.07 -0.65 10.61
N GLY A 66 -4.59 -0.92 9.42
CA GLY A 66 -6.03 -1.07 9.20
C GLY A 66 -6.57 -2.42 9.65
N GLU A 67 -5.71 -3.33 10.07
CA GLU A 67 -6.09 -4.66 10.55
C GLU A 67 -6.78 -5.49 9.46
N VAL A 68 -6.30 -5.40 8.24
CA VAL A 68 -6.78 -6.18 7.11
C VAL A 68 -6.66 -7.66 7.43
N GLY A 69 -7.67 -8.46 7.07
CA GLY A 69 -7.68 -9.88 7.34
C GLY A 69 -6.83 -10.69 6.40
N GLU A 70 -6.97 -10.45 5.11
CA GLU A 70 -6.21 -11.20 4.10
C GLU A 70 -5.94 -10.31 2.90
N LEU A 71 -4.83 -10.61 2.21
CA LEU A 71 -4.37 -9.85 1.06
C LEU A 71 -3.88 -10.78 -0.02
N HIS A 72 -4.24 -10.48 -1.27
CA HIS A 72 -3.54 -11.03 -2.43
C HIS A 72 -2.90 -9.88 -3.18
N ALA A 73 -1.60 -9.98 -3.45
CA ALA A 73 -0.87 -9.01 -4.24
C ALA A 73 -0.36 -9.69 -5.50
N ASP A 74 -0.56 -9.05 -6.67
CA ASP A 74 0.05 -9.58 -7.89
C ASP A 74 1.57 -9.52 -7.77
N VAL A 75 2.08 -8.40 -7.27
CA VAL A 75 3.50 -8.19 -7.00
C VAL A 75 3.66 -7.65 -5.60
N VAL A 76 4.58 -8.22 -4.84
CA VAL A 76 4.85 -7.75 -3.48
C VAL A 76 6.37 -7.61 -3.29
N SER A 77 6.79 -6.57 -2.59
CA SER A 77 8.22 -6.38 -2.32
C SER A 77 8.65 -7.18 -1.09
N ARG A 78 9.94 -7.52 -1.04
CA ARG A 78 10.51 -8.18 0.14
C ARG A 78 10.33 -7.37 1.41
N PRO A 79 10.58 -6.05 1.40
CA PRO A 79 10.31 -5.26 2.60
C PRO A 79 8.87 -5.33 3.07
N ALA A 80 7.91 -5.41 2.13
CA ALA A 80 6.51 -5.59 2.51
C ALA A 80 6.28 -6.94 3.16
N LEU A 81 6.83 -8.00 2.60
CA LEU A 81 6.70 -9.33 3.18
C LEU A 81 7.31 -9.40 4.59
N ASP A 82 8.45 -8.77 4.77
CA ASP A 82 9.10 -8.72 6.09
C ASP A 82 8.21 -8.03 7.11
N LEU A 83 7.56 -6.95 6.70
CA LEU A 83 6.67 -6.22 7.59
C LEU A 83 5.43 -7.05 7.93
N PHE A 84 4.88 -7.77 6.95
CA PHE A 84 3.73 -8.64 7.17
C PHE A 84 4.05 -9.84 8.07
N ALA A 85 5.30 -10.26 8.14
CA ALA A 85 5.68 -11.47 8.84
C ALA A 85 5.28 -11.47 10.30
N ASP A 86 5.31 -10.29 10.94
CA ASP A 86 4.94 -10.14 12.34
C ASP A 86 3.50 -9.66 12.54
N SER A 87 2.74 -9.59 11.45
CA SER A 87 1.36 -9.10 11.51
C SER A 87 0.38 -10.28 11.47
N GLY A 88 -0.89 -9.97 11.69
CA GLY A 88 -1.95 -10.96 11.59
C GLY A 88 -2.54 -11.07 10.19
N VAL A 89 -2.00 -10.35 9.21
CA VAL A 89 -2.53 -10.35 7.84
C VAL A 89 -2.08 -11.61 7.11
N ARG A 90 -3.04 -12.33 6.51
CA ARG A 90 -2.73 -13.48 5.67
C ARG A 90 -2.42 -12.99 4.26
N VAL A 91 -1.24 -13.31 3.75
CA VAL A 91 -0.76 -12.78 2.48
C VAL A 91 -0.53 -13.89 1.47
N SER A 92 -1.05 -13.69 0.25
CA SER A 92 -0.69 -14.51 -0.89
C SER A 92 -0.24 -13.58 -2.01
N TYR A 93 0.56 -14.08 -2.94
CA TYR A 93 1.09 -13.22 -4.00
C TYR A 93 1.47 -14.03 -5.22
N GLY A 94 1.54 -13.34 -6.36
CA GLY A 94 2.01 -13.95 -7.59
C GLY A 94 3.51 -13.90 -7.71
N THR A 95 4.10 -12.72 -7.48
CA THR A 95 5.55 -12.52 -7.64
C THR A 95 6.08 -11.69 -6.47
N ALA A 96 7.23 -12.10 -5.93
CA ALA A 96 7.95 -11.31 -4.94
C ALA A 96 9.16 -10.67 -5.59
N VAL A 97 9.39 -9.39 -5.32
CA VAL A 97 10.51 -8.64 -5.88
C VAL A 97 11.32 -8.00 -4.74
N PRO A 98 12.61 -7.69 -4.99
CA PRO A 98 13.42 -7.08 -3.93
C PRO A 98 12.90 -5.72 -3.46
N HIS A 99 12.33 -4.94 -4.38
CA HIS A 99 11.74 -3.64 -4.07
C HIS A 99 10.83 -3.24 -5.23
N ILE A 100 9.93 -2.29 -4.95
CA ILE A 100 9.04 -1.77 -5.97
C ILE A 100 9.79 -0.72 -6.79
N ILE A 101 9.73 -0.85 -8.10
CA ILE A 101 10.40 0.05 -9.04
C ILE A 101 9.39 1.11 -9.47
N ASN A 102 9.86 2.33 -9.68
CA ASN A 102 8.99 3.41 -10.12
C ASN A 102 8.50 3.18 -11.56
N ARG A 103 7.57 4.03 -12.01
CA ARG A 103 6.90 3.84 -13.30
C ARG A 103 7.86 3.88 -14.49
N THR A 104 8.94 4.65 -14.39
CA THR A 104 9.93 4.77 -15.45
C THR A 104 10.98 3.70 -15.41
N LYS A 105 10.96 2.87 -14.38
CA LYS A 105 11.92 1.78 -14.16
C LYS A 105 13.34 2.29 -14.02
N THR A 106 13.50 3.53 -13.54
CA THR A 106 14.81 4.12 -13.35
C THR A 106 15.31 4.02 -11.90
N GLY A 107 14.45 3.57 -10.99
CA GLY A 107 14.85 3.44 -9.59
C GLY A 107 13.71 2.96 -8.73
N TRP A 108 13.88 3.06 -7.42
CA TRP A 108 12.87 2.62 -6.46
C TRP A 108 11.66 3.53 -6.51
N CYS A 109 10.50 2.95 -6.21
CA CYS A 109 9.28 3.73 -5.99
C CYS A 109 9.55 4.75 -4.87
N PRO A 110 9.11 6.00 -5.02
CA PRO A 110 9.35 7.01 -3.97
C PRO A 110 8.84 6.60 -2.60
N LEU A 111 7.70 5.90 -2.53
CA LEU A 111 7.18 5.45 -1.25
C LEU A 111 8.01 4.32 -0.65
N GLU A 112 8.55 3.42 -1.47
CA GLU A 112 9.48 2.40 -0.98
C GLU A 112 10.73 3.06 -0.40
N THR A 113 11.24 4.09 -1.08
CA THR A 113 12.40 4.83 -0.59
C THR A 113 12.08 5.54 0.72
N CYS A 114 10.92 6.17 0.78
CA CYS A 114 10.47 6.91 1.95
C CYS A 114 10.39 6.02 3.19
N CYS A 115 9.92 4.79 3.03
CA CYS A 115 9.74 3.86 4.12
C CYS A 115 10.90 2.89 4.32
N ARG A 116 11.99 3.07 3.56
CA ARG A 116 13.09 2.11 3.47
C ARG A 116 13.65 1.70 4.83
N TYR A 117 13.83 2.66 5.71
CA TYR A 117 14.46 2.42 7.01
C TYR A 117 13.47 2.38 8.16
N CYS A 118 12.18 2.39 7.87
CA CYS A 118 11.18 2.29 8.91
C CYS A 118 11.15 0.87 9.46
N LEU A 119 11.02 0.76 10.77
CA LEU A 119 11.00 -0.55 11.45
C LEU A 119 9.60 -1.02 11.78
N THR A 120 8.64 -0.10 11.90
CA THR A 120 7.27 -0.43 12.30
C THR A 120 6.29 0.18 11.32
N PRO A 121 5.04 -0.38 11.26
CA PRO A 121 4.00 0.24 10.44
C PRO A 121 3.71 1.69 10.84
N GLN A 122 3.80 2.01 12.13
CA GLN A 122 3.56 3.37 12.62
C GLN A 122 4.62 4.34 12.09
N ASP A 123 5.88 3.91 12.04
CA ASP A 123 6.95 4.74 11.47
C ASP A 123 6.68 5.00 9.99
N CYS A 124 6.23 3.97 9.28
CA CYS A 124 5.88 4.11 7.86
C CYS A 124 4.74 5.10 7.69
N LEU A 125 3.74 5.05 8.58
CA LEU A 125 2.59 5.95 8.48
C LEU A 125 3.03 7.41 8.54
N VAL A 126 3.95 7.75 9.43
CA VAL A 126 4.46 9.11 9.54
C VAL A 126 5.07 9.55 8.21
N ARG A 127 5.88 8.69 7.60
CA ARG A 127 6.52 9.02 6.31
C ARG A 127 5.50 9.11 5.18
N ILE A 128 4.51 8.23 5.18
CA ILE A 128 3.46 8.26 4.17
C ILE A 128 2.66 9.56 4.28
N GLU A 129 2.32 9.96 5.50
CA GLU A 129 1.57 11.20 5.70
C GLU A 129 2.35 12.40 5.21
N GLU A 130 3.64 12.45 5.49
CA GLU A 130 4.48 13.53 4.99
C GLU A 130 4.48 13.55 3.47
N PHE A 131 4.59 12.38 2.85
CA PHE A 131 4.62 12.28 1.40
C PHE A 131 3.32 12.74 0.76
N ILE A 132 2.19 12.31 1.31
CA ILE A 132 0.87 12.58 0.73
C ILE A 132 0.43 14.02 0.95
N THR A 133 0.74 14.61 2.09
CA THR A 133 0.23 15.92 2.46
C THR A 133 1.07 17.08 1.91
N LEU A 134 2.26 16.83 1.41
CA LEU A 134 3.09 17.89 0.87
C LEU A 134 2.55 18.36 -0.50
N PRO A 135 2.28 19.65 -0.67
CA PRO A 135 1.90 20.15 -2.00
C PRO A 135 3.07 20.02 -2.96
N VAL A 136 2.75 19.90 -4.24
CA VAL A 136 3.79 19.77 -5.25
C VAL A 136 4.74 20.96 -5.21
N SER A 137 4.20 22.17 -5.10
CA SER A 137 5.03 23.37 -5.05
C SER A 137 5.91 23.39 -3.80
N TYR A 138 5.39 22.93 -2.70
CA TYR A 138 6.15 22.85 -1.47
C TYR A 138 7.27 21.81 -1.60
N THR A 139 7.02 20.72 -2.28
CA THR A 139 8.02 19.71 -2.51
C THR A 139 9.24 20.29 -3.24
N HIS A 140 8.99 21.12 -4.22
CA HIS A 140 10.07 21.82 -4.91
C HIS A 140 10.85 22.71 -3.97
N LEU A 141 10.14 23.42 -3.11
CA LEU A 141 10.77 24.37 -2.20
C LEU A 141 11.57 23.68 -1.12
N THR A 142 11.15 22.51 -0.71
CA THR A 142 11.82 21.82 0.40
C THR A 142 13.14 21.21 0.02
N LEU A 143 13.40 21.07 -1.25
CA LEU A 143 14.68 20.50 -1.67
C LEU A 143 15.88 21.21 -1.06
N PRO A 144 15.91 22.53 -1.03
CA PRO A 144 17.06 23.21 -0.46
C PRO A 144 17.03 23.23 1.06
N THR A 145 15.98 22.96 1.66
CA THR A 145 15.85 23.12 3.07
C THR A 145 15.89 21.84 3.80
N ASN A 146 15.55 21.28 3.50
CA ASN A 146 15.22 20.61 4.29
C ASN A 146 15.37 19.99 4.74
N SER A 147 15.50 20.37 4.40
CA SER A 147 15.46 20.32 4.75
C SER A 147 15.31 20.00 5.13
#